data_d545aae057c99e5da8603101bc33d29e
#
_entry.id   d545aae057c99e5da8603101bc33d29e
#
_cell.length_a   1.000
_cell.length_b   1.000
_cell.length_c   1.000
_cell.angle_alpha   90.00
_cell.angle_beta   90.00
_cell.angle_gamma   90.00
#
_symmetry.space_group_name_H-M   'P 1'
#
loop_
_entity.id
_entity.type
_entity.pdbx_description
1 polymer ?
#
loop_
_entity_poly.entity_id
_entity_poly.type
_entity_poly.pdbx_seq_one_letter_code
_entity_poly.pdbx_strand_id
1 'polypeptide(L)'
;MALYDRDYTSTEAGYVQEGASVSFMKQTYQLLAASMIAAAAGAYATMPYAETIMQYKWFIFGAELLILFVGLRMTKNKPGLNMAALFVFTFLTGVSLVPLLASLIGAGNGAVIGNAFLMTSVLFGALSLFAINSKSDYSSWGKPLFITLIVVIIASLVNMFILQSPMMHVIITAGILLLFSIFTIYDTQNIANGAYDSPVDAAISLYLDFLNMFTALLQLLGIFGSDD
;
A
#
# COMPACT_ATOMS: atom_id res chain seq x y z
N MET A 1 -6.34 17.76 -49.96
CA MET A 1 -5.08 17.75 -49.21
C MET A 1 -5.25 17.88 -47.70
N ALA A 2 -6.43 18.18 -47.18
CA ALA A 2 -6.65 18.42 -45.73
C ALA A 2 -7.20 17.19 -44.91
N LEU A 3 -7.52 16.07 -45.57
CA LEU A 3 -8.02 14.86 -44.89
C LEU A 3 -6.91 13.90 -44.44
N TYR A 4 -5.75 13.95 -45.08
CA TYR A 4 -4.60 13.09 -44.77
C TYR A 4 -3.80 13.59 -43.55
N ASP A 5 -3.76 14.90 -43.28
CA ASP A 5 -3.02 15.47 -42.16
C ASP A 5 -3.72 15.26 -40.80
N ARG A 6 -5.03 15.03 -40.79
CA ARG A 6 -5.78 14.81 -39.55
C ARG A 6 -5.59 13.42 -38.94
N ASP A 7 -5.41 12.41 -39.79
CA ASP A 7 -5.21 11.02 -39.34
C ASP A 7 -3.80 10.80 -38.77
N TYR A 8 -2.77 11.45 -39.35
CA TYR A 8 -1.41 11.35 -38.84
C TYR A 8 -1.24 12.05 -37.48
N THR A 9 -1.81 13.24 -37.29
CA THR A 9 -1.70 13.97 -36.03
C THR A 9 -2.47 13.30 -34.89
N SER A 10 -3.60 12.66 -35.15
CA SER A 10 -4.36 11.88 -34.15
C SER A 10 -3.65 10.59 -33.77
N THR A 11 -3.00 9.94 -34.71
CA THR A 11 -2.24 8.71 -34.47
C THR A 11 -0.94 9.01 -33.69
N GLU A 12 -0.19 10.05 -34.07
CA GLU A 12 1.00 10.47 -33.30
C GLU A 12 0.66 10.91 -31.88
N ALA A 13 -0.42 11.68 -31.70
CA ALA A 13 -0.88 12.09 -30.36
C ALA A 13 -1.26 10.87 -29.51
N GLY A 14 -1.89 9.84 -30.12
CA GLY A 14 -2.22 8.59 -29.46
C GLY A 14 -0.98 7.82 -28.98
N TYR A 15 0.03 7.67 -29.83
CA TYR A 15 1.29 7.00 -29.46
C TYR A 15 2.07 7.75 -28.39
N VAL A 16 2.07 9.09 -28.42
CA VAL A 16 2.75 9.92 -27.41
C VAL A 16 2.04 9.79 -26.06
N GLN A 17 0.71 9.77 -26.04
CA GLN A 17 -0.08 9.63 -24.81
C GLN A 17 0.06 8.22 -24.22
N GLU A 18 0.04 7.18 -25.05
CA GLU A 18 0.27 5.80 -24.62
C GLU A 18 1.69 5.62 -24.04
N GLY A 19 2.70 6.14 -24.72
CA GLY A 19 4.08 6.10 -24.24
C GLY A 19 4.27 6.83 -22.91
N ALA A 20 3.59 7.96 -22.71
CA ALA A 20 3.62 8.72 -21.46
C ALA A 20 2.96 7.93 -20.31
N SER A 21 1.83 7.28 -20.56
CA SER A 21 1.14 6.42 -19.57
C SER A 21 1.98 5.21 -19.16
N VAL A 22 2.62 4.53 -20.11
CA VAL A 22 3.53 3.40 -19.84
C VAL A 22 4.74 3.86 -19.02
N SER A 23 5.32 5.01 -19.33
CA SER A 23 6.43 5.57 -18.56
C SER A 23 6.03 5.93 -17.13
N PHE A 24 4.85 6.51 -16.94
CA PHE A 24 4.30 6.84 -15.64
C PHE A 24 4.09 5.59 -14.78
N MET A 25 3.45 4.56 -15.32
CA MET A 25 3.26 3.28 -14.64
C MET A 25 4.60 2.66 -14.24
N LYS A 26 5.57 2.62 -15.16
CA LYS A 26 6.90 2.08 -14.87
C LYS A 26 7.56 2.80 -13.70
N GLN A 27 7.53 4.13 -13.68
CA GLN A 27 8.09 4.94 -12.59
C GLN A 27 7.36 4.66 -11.27
N THR A 28 6.03 4.57 -11.29
CA THR A 28 5.21 4.24 -10.10
C THR A 28 5.62 2.90 -9.51
N TYR A 29 5.71 1.83 -10.29
CA TYR A 29 6.10 0.51 -9.79
C TYR A 29 7.57 0.44 -9.36
N GLN A 30 8.46 1.21 -9.99
CA GLN A 30 9.84 1.34 -9.52
C GLN A 30 9.92 2.02 -8.15
N LEU A 31 9.16 3.09 -7.94
CA LEU A 31 9.06 3.77 -6.65
C LEU A 31 8.41 2.87 -5.58
N LEU A 32 7.38 2.11 -5.94
CA LEU A 32 6.78 1.11 -5.06
C LEU A 32 7.81 0.06 -4.60
N ALA A 33 8.56 -0.51 -5.53
CA ALA A 33 9.60 -1.49 -5.22
C ALA A 33 10.69 -0.89 -4.31
N ALA A 34 11.16 0.32 -4.60
CA ALA A 34 12.12 1.03 -3.76
C ALA A 34 11.55 1.35 -2.36
N SER A 35 10.26 1.66 -2.27
CA SER A 35 9.54 1.88 -1.01
C SER A 35 9.48 0.61 -0.15
N MET A 36 9.25 -0.54 -0.77
CA MET A 36 9.29 -1.83 -0.06
C MET A 36 10.69 -2.13 0.48
N ILE A 37 11.75 -1.81 -0.28
CA ILE A 37 13.13 -1.95 0.18
C ILE A 37 13.41 -1.00 1.34
N ALA A 38 12.93 0.25 1.29
CA ALA A 38 13.08 1.21 2.38
C ALA A 38 12.37 0.73 3.65
N ALA A 39 11.16 0.17 3.53
CA ALA A 39 10.43 -0.41 4.66
C ALA A 39 11.17 -1.64 5.24
N ALA A 40 11.65 -2.54 4.38
CA ALA A 40 12.45 -3.68 4.82
C ALA A 40 13.74 -3.25 5.53
N ALA A 41 14.41 -2.21 5.03
CA ALA A 41 15.59 -1.62 5.69
C ALA A 41 15.24 -1.04 7.07
N GLY A 42 14.10 -0.32 7.18
CA GLY A 42 13.59 0.21 8.45
C GLY A 42 13.32 -0.90 9.47
N ALA A 43 12.62 -1.94 9.06
CA ALA A 43 12.32 -3.10 9.90
C ALA A 43 13.62 -3.82 10.35
N TYR A 44 14.51 -4.11 9.41
CA TYR A 44 15.76 -4.83 9.69
C TYR A 44 16.69 -4.05 10.63
N ALA A 45 16.91 -2.76 10.33
CA ALA A 45 17.81 -1.91 11.11
C ALA A 45 17.34 -1.71 12.55
N THR A 46 16.04 -1.76 12.79
CA THR A 46 15.46 -1.46 14.11
C THR A 46 14.92 -2.70 14.84
N MET A 47 15.07 -3.89 14.26
CA MET A 47 14.67 -5.16 14.89
C MET A 47 15.19 -5.34 16.33
N PRO A 48 16.47 -5.02 16.67
CA PRO A 48 16.97 -5.14 18.03
C PRO A 48 16.26 -4.24 19.05
N TYR A 49 15.51 -3.24 18.60
CA TYR A 49 14.82 -2.23 19.43
C TYR A 49 13.31 -2.45 19.52
N ALA A 50 12.83 -3.67 19.30
CA ALA A 50 11.40 -3.99 19.24
C ALA A 50 10.62 -3.52 20.48
N GLU A 51 11.17 -3.69 21.70
CA GLU A 51 10.52 -3.24 22.93
C GLU A 51 10.42 -1.71 23.00
N THR A 52 11.48 -1.01 22.62
CA THR A 52 11.51 0.47 22.58
C THR A 52 10.50 0.98 21.56
N ILE A 53 10.43 0.38 20.38
CA ILE A 53 9.47 0.74 19.34
C ILE A 53 8.04 0.53 19.84
N MET A 54 7.77 -0.60 20.53
CA MET A 54 6.45 -0.87 21.12
C MET A 54 6.07 0.20 22.17
N GLN A 55 7.02 0.65 22.96
CA GLN A 55 6.80 1.72 23.95
C GLN A 55 6.43 3.05 23.27
N TYR A 56 7.09 3.40 22.16
CA TYR A 56 6.89 4.65 21.45
C TYR A 56 5.97 4.52 20.21
N LYS A 57 5.23 3.43 20.07
CA LYS A 57 4.40 3.14 18.88
C LYS A 57 3.46 4.27 18.48
N TRP A 58 2.86 4.96 19.44
CA TRP A 58 1.93 6.06 19.18
C TRP A 58 2.62 7.30 18.62
N PHE A 59 3.88 7.58 19.05
CA PHE A 59 4.68 8.66 18.47
C PHE A 59 5.11 8.34 17.05
N ILE A 60 5.51 7.10 16.79
CA ILE A 60 5.91 6.65 15.45
C ILE A 60 4.70 6.71 14.51
N PHE A 61 3.56 6.19 14.94
CA PHE A 61 2.29 6.28 14.19
C PHE A 61 1.87 7.73 13.93
N GLY A 62 1.99 8.61 14.91
CA GLY A 62 1.73 10.04 14.73
C GLY A 62 2.68 10.69 13.72
N ALA A 63 3.97 10.33 13.73
CA ALA A 63 4.95 10.79 12.75
C ALA A 63 4.61 10.28 11.32
N GLU A 64 4.21 9.04 11.17
CA GLU A 64 3.74 8.48 9.90
C GLU A 64 2.56 9.26 9.34
N LEU A 65 1.53 9.50 10.15
CA LEU A 65 0.36 10.29 9.73
C LEU A 65 0.74 11.73 9.36
N LEU A 66 1.67 12.33 10.10
CA LEU A 66 2.16 13.67 9.83
C LEU A 66 2.89 13.71 8.47
N ILE A 67 3.77 12.74 8.20
CA ILE A 67 4.47 12.67 6.92
C ILE A 67 3.49 12.38 5.79
N LEU A 68 2.54 11.45 5.98
CA LEU A 68 1.57 11.07 4.97
C LEU A 68 0.66 12.24 4.59
N PHE A 69 0.07 12.92 5.55
CA PHE A 69 -0.95 13.95 5.29
C PHE A 69 -0.37 15.36 5.12
N VAL A 70 0.75 15.64 5.76
CA VAL A 70 1.37 16.98 5.74
C VAL A 70 2.65 16.97 4.91
N GLY A 71 3.58 16.08 5.20
CA GLY A 71 4.90 16.06 4.56
C GLY A 71 4.81 15.86 3.05
N LEU A 72 4.10 14.82 2.61
CA LEU A 72 3.93 14.52 1.19
C LEU A 72 3.14 15.61 0.46
N ARG A 73 2.11 16.17 1.10
CA ARG A 73 1.33 17.26 0.50
C ARG A 73 2.13 18.56 0.36
N MET A 74 2.94 18.92 1.36
CA MET A 74 3.80 20.11 1.32
C MET A 74 4.95 19.98 0.32
N THR A 75 5.37 18.76 0.03
CA THR A 75 6.49 18.48 -0.90
C THR A 75 6.04 18.17 -2.31
N LYS A 76 4.74 18.08 -2.59
CA LYS A 76 4.16 17.67 -3.89
C LYS A 76 4.79 18.39 -5.10
N ASN A 77 5.08 19.70 -4.98
CA ASN A 77 5.65 20.51 -6.05
C ASN A 77 7.20 20.54 -6.04
N LYS A 78 7.84 19.69 -5.23
CA LYS A 78 9.31 19.62 -5.08
C LYS A 78 9.74 18.14 -5.26
N PRO A 79 9.98 17.66 -6.49
CA PRO A 79 10.14 16.23 -6.77
C PRO A 79 11.15 15.51 -5.89
N GLY A 80 12.33 16.10 -5.63
CA GLY A 80 13.35 15.49 -4.77
C GLY A 80 12.92 15.37 -3.31
N LEU A 81 12.24 16.38 -2.74
CA LEU A 81 11.72 16.35 -1.37
C LEU A 81 10.51 15.43 -1.26
N ASN A 82 9.66 15.38 -2.28
CA ASN A 82 8.51 14.49 -2.31
C ASN A 82 8.94 13.01 -2.30
N MET A 83 9.95 12.67 -3.10
CA MET A 83 10.57 11.35 -3.10
C MET A 83 11.24 11.02 -1.75
N ALA A 84 11.96 11.98 -1.15
CA ALA A 84 12.55 11.79 0.17
C ALA A 84 11.48 11.56 1.24
N ALA A 85 10.37 12.32 1.20
CA ALA A 85 9.24 12.13 2.11
C ALA A 85 8.60 10.74 1.95
N LEU A 86 8.47 10.23 0.71
CA LEU A 86 8.02 8.86 0.45
C LEU A 86 8.93 7.83 1.14
N PHE A 87 10.25 7.93 0.96
CA PHE A 87 11.16 6.93 1.54
C PHE A 87 11.28 7.04 3.05
N VAL A 88 11.20 8.24 3.64
CA VAL A 88 11.12 8.40 5.09
C VAL A 88 9.83 7.80 5.63
N PHE A 89 8.70 8.05 4.98
CA PHE A 89 7.42 7.44 5.34
C PHE A 89 7.48 5.91 5.31
N THR A 90 7.92 5.34 4.19
CA THR A 90 7.97 3.88 4.04
C THR A 90 9.01 3.22 4.95
N PHE A 91 10.13 3.87 5.24
CA PHE A 91 11.09 3.43 6.25
C PHE A 91 10.44 3.38 7.65
N LEU A 92 9.72 4.43 8.05
CA LEU A 92 9.02 4.46 9.35
C LEU A 92 7.93 3.40 9.45
N THR A 93 7.16 3.15 8.39
CA THR A 93 6.18 2.05 8.41
C THR A 93 6.85 0.68 8.60
N GLY A 94 8.07 0.50 8.06
CA GLY A 94 8.89 -0.68 8.36
C GLY A 94 9.27 -0.75 9.84
N VAL A 95 9.67 0.36 10.45
CA VAL A 95 9.93 0.44 11.90
C VAL A 95 8.69 0.07 12.71
N SER A 96 7.52 0.58 12.33
CA SER A 96 6.25 0.27 13.01
C SER A 96 5.86 -1.21 12.98
N LEU A 97 6.31 -1.95 11.96
CA LEU A 97 6.07 -3.39 11.87
C LEU A 97 6.92 -4.23 12.83
N VAL A 98 8.04 -3.69 13.33
CA VAL A 98 9.03 -4.45 14.12
C VAL A 98 8.42 -5.17 15.32
N PRO A 99 7.54 -4.59 16.15
CA PRO A 99 6.96 -5.32 17.28
C PRO A 99 6.16 -6.57 16.85
N LEU A 100 5.44 -6.48 15.73
CA LEU A 100 4.69 -7.61 15.18
C LEU A 100 5.65 -8.69 14.63
N LEU A 101 6.67 -8.29 13.86
CA LEU A 101 7.66 -9.20 13.31
C LEU A 101 8.45 -9.90 14.43
N ALA A 102 8.88 -9.16 15.44
CA ALA A 102 9.62 -9.70 16.58
C ALA A 102 8.77 -10.69 17.39
N SER A 103 7.48 -10.42 17.58
CA SER A 103 6.58 -11.35 18.27
C SER A 103 6.43 -12.69 17.52
N LEU A 104 6.32 -12.65 16.19
CA LEU A 104 6.25 -13.86 15.36
C LEU A 104 7.57 -14.66 15.40
N ILE A 105 8.71 -13.98 15.32
CA ILE A 105 10.03 -14.62 15.41
C ILE A 105 10.22 -15.24 16.80
N GLY A 106 9.86 -14.51 17.87
CA GLY A 106 9.96 -14.98 19.25
C GLY A 106 9.04 -16.17 19.55
N ALA A 107 7.91 -16.29 18.85
CA ALA A 107 7.01 -17.45 18.92
C ALA A 107 7.47 -18.64 18.06
N GLY A 108 8.62 -18.56 17.37
CA GLY A 108 9.07 -19.60 16.44
C GLY A 108 8.44 -19.56 15.05
N ASN A 109 7.52 -18.64 14.80
CA ASN A 109 6.74 -18.52 13.56
C ASN A 109 7.37 -17.56 12.52
N GLY A 110 8.70 -17.40 12.53
CA GLY A 110 9.39 -16.48 11.60
C GLY A 110 9.15 -16.77 10.11
N ALA A 111 8.89 -18.04 9.74
CA ALA A 111 8.57 -18.42 8.37
C ALA A 111 7.26 -17.76 7.84
N VAL A 112 6.33 -17.41 8.73
CA VAL A 112 5.08 -16.73 8.40
C VAL A 112 5.33 -15.39 7.70
N ILE A 113 6.42 -14.69 8.06
CA ILE A 113 6.77 -13.40 7.48
C ILE A 113 7.06 -13.54 5.98
N GLY A 114 7.89 -14.52 5.62
CA GLY A 114 8.19 -14.81 4.21
C GLY A 114 6.96 -15.27 3.42
N ASN A 115 6.15 -16.15 4.02
CA ASN A 115 4.92 -16.65 3.41
C ASN A 115 3.90 -15.51 3.18
N ALA A 116 3.68 -14.64 4.18
CA ALA A 116 2.81 -13.48 4.05
C ALA A 116 3.29 -12.54 2.93
N PHE A 117 4.59 -12.26 2.87
CA PHE A 117 5.16 -11.41 1.83
C PHE A 117 4.98 -12.02 0.43
N LEU A 118 5.25 -13.30 0.27
CA LEU A 118 5.09 -14.00 -1.01
C LEU A 118 3.61 -14.01 -1.43
N MET A 119 2.70 -14.38 -0.54
CA MET A 119 1.26 -14.41 -0.83
C MET A 119 0.74 -13.03 -1.19
N THR A 120 1.13 -11.99 -0.44
CA THR A 120 0.77 -10.60 -0.76
C THR A 120 1.29 -10.20 -2.13
N SER A 121 2.55 -10.52 -2.45
CA SER A 121 3.16 -10.16 -3.73
C SER A 121 2.44 -10.82 -4.90
N VAL A 122 2.09 -12.10 -4.78
CA VAL A 122 1.35 -12.83 -5.81
C VAL A 122 -0.07 -12.27 -5.96
N LEU A 123 -0.78 -12.05 -4.85
CA LEU A 123 -2.13 -11.51 -4.86
C LEU A 123 -2.16 -10.10 -5.44
N PHE A 124 -1.30 -9.21 -4.95
CA PHE A 124 -1.17 -7.83 -5.43
C PHE A 124 -0.84 -7.78 -6.93
N GLY A 125 0.13 -8.60 -7.38
CA GLY A 125 0.49 -8.69 -8.79
C GLY A 125 -0.66 -9.18 -9.66
N ALA A 126 -1.37 -10.21 -9.22
CA ALA A 126 -2.54 -10.75 -9.94
C ALA A 126 -3.67 -9.71 -10.03
N LEU A 127 -3.97 -9.00 -8.94
CA LEU A 127 -4.99 -7.94 -8.90
C LEU A 127 -4.61 -6.75 -9.78
N SER A 128 -3.34 -6.34 -9.77
CA SER A 128 -2.83 -5.28 -10.63
C SER A 128 -2.93 -5.65 -12.12
N LEU A 129 -2.53 -6.88 -12.48
CA LEU A 129 -2.67 -7.37 -13.86
C LEU A 129 -4.14 -7.47 -14.28
N PHE A 130 -5.02 -7.93 -13.39
CA PHE A 130 -6.45 -7.95 -13.62
C PHE A 130 -6.99 -6.53 -13.88
N ALA A 131 -6.62 -5.56 -13.05
CA ALA A 131 -7.08 -4.18 -13.17
C ALA A 131 -6.69 -3.53 -14.51
N ILE A 132 -5.44 -3.73 -14.96
CA ILE A 132 -4.93 -3.20 -16.23
C ILE A 132 -5.67 -3.80 -17.43
N ASN A 133 -6.01 -5.10 -17.37
CA ASN A 133 -6.65 -5.82 -18.48
C ASN A 133 -8.18 -5.81 -18.41
N SER A 134 -8.76 -5.28 -17.34
CA SER A 134 -10.21 -5.25 -17.14
C SER A 134 -10.88 -4.24 -18.07
N LYS A 135 -11.98 -4.68 -18.70
CA LYS A 135 -12.86 -3.79 -19.47
C LYS A 135 -13.86 -3.04 -18.60
N SER A 136 -14.01 -3.45 -17.34
CA SER A 136 -14.91 -2.80 -16.39
C SER A 136 -14.25 -1.55 -15.83
N ASP A 137 -15.02 -0.49 -15.65
CA ASP A 137 -14.58 0.76 -15.06
C ASP A 137 -14.84 0.75 -13.53
N TYR A 138 -13.77 0.82 -12.75
CA TYR A 138 -13.83 0.86 -11.29
C TYR A 138 -13.67 2.28 -10.73
N SER A 139 -13.58 3.33 -11.55
CA SER A 139 -13.35 4.73 -11.12
C SER A 139 -14.41 5.24 -10.14
N SER A 140 -15.64 4.75 -10.24
CA SER A 140 -16.76 5.10 -9.34
C SER A 140 -16.64 4.47 -7.93
N TRP A 141 -15.73 3.52 -7.72
CA TRP A 141 -15.61 2.78 -6.47
C TRP A 141 -14.90 3.55 -5.35
N GLY A 142 -14.24 4.65 -5.65
CA GLY A 142 -13.50 5.44 -4.66
C GLY A 142 -14.31 5.85 -3.45
N LYS A 143 -15.55 6.37 -3.63
CA LYS A 143 -16.41 6.76 -2.49
C LYS A 143 -16.85 5.56 -1.64
N PRO A 144 -17.41 4.47 -2.20
CA PRO A 144 -17.73 3.27 -1.44
C PRO A 144 -16.54 2.70 -0.67
N LEU A 145 -15.38 2.60 -1.32
CA LEU A 145 -14.17 2.09 -0.68
C LEU A 145 -13.71 2.97 0.48
N PHE A 146 -13.72 4.29 0.30
CA PHE A 146 -13.37 5.23 1.37
C PHE A 146 -14.33 5.13 2.56
N ILE A 147 -15.65 5.02 2.33
CA ILE A 147 -16.63 4.83 3.40
C ILE A 147 -16.37 3.51 4.12
N THR A 148 -16.13 2.42 3.38
CA THR A 148 -15.81 1.11 3.98
C THR A 148 -14.52 1.16 4.80
N LEU A 149 -13.50 1.90 4.33
CA LEU A 149 -12.26 2.12 5.09
C LEU A 149 -12.53 2.79 6.45
N ILE A 150 -13.35 3.85 6.46
CA ILE A 150 -13.73 4.52 7.71
C ILE A 150 -14.48 3.58 8.65
N VAL A 151 -15.42 2.78 8.13
CA VAL A 151 -16.15 1.78 8.93
C VAL A 151 -15.20 0.75 9.53
N VAL A 152 -14.23 0.25 8.75
CA VAL A 152 -13.23 -0.71 9.22
C VAL A 152 -12.31 -0.10 10.28
N ILE A 153 -11.89 1.16 10.11
CA ILE A 153 -11.10 1.88 11.12
C ILE A 153 -11.89 2.00 12.43
N ILE A 154 -13.15 2.44 12.38
CA ILE A 154 -14.00 2.57 13.56
C ILE A 154 -14.19 1.19 14.23
N ALA A 155 -14.49 0.14 13.45
CA ALA A 155 -14.63 -1.21 13.97
C ALA A 155 -13.35 -1.72 14.64
N SER A 156 -12.17 -1.40 14.06
CA SER A 156 -10.87 -1.74 14.64
C SER A 156 -10.65 -1.03 15.99
N LEU A 157 -10.97 0.26 16.07
CA LEU A 157 -10.87 1.03 17.32
C LEU A 157 -11.86 0.52 18.39
N VAL A 158 -13.10 0.24 18.01
CA VAL A 158 -14.10 -0.33 18.91
C VAL A 158 -13.63 -1.70 19.43
N ASN A 159 -13.09 -2.55 18.56
CA ASN A 159 -12.57 -3.84 19.01
C ASN A 159 -11.33 -3.66 19.92
N MET A 160 -10.43 -2.76 19.59
CA MET A 160 -9.20 -2.52 20.36
C MET A 160 -9.48 -2.02 21.78
N PHE A 161 -10.41 -1.08 21.93
CA PHE A 161 -10.64 -0.39 23.23
C PHE A 161 -11.84 -0.89 24.01
N ILE A 162 -12.85 -1.50 23.36
CA ILE A 162 -14.12 -1.85 23.98
C ILE A 162 -14.35 -3.35 23.97
N LEU A 163 -14.38 -4.00 22.82
CA LEU A 163 -14.77 -5.40 22.70
C LEU A 163 -13.64 -6.36 23.07
N GLN A 164 -12.42 -6.05 22.71
CA GLN A 164 -11.20 -6.86 22.92
C GLN A 164 -11.40 -8.33 22.51
N SER A 165 -12.22 -8.57 21.48
CA SER A 165 -12.60 -9.89 21.01
C SER A 165 -11.61 -10.42 19.97
N PRO A 166 -10.95 -11.58 20.22
CA PRO A 166 -10.06 -12.20 19.21
C PRO A 166 -10.80 -12.57 17.93
N MET A 167 -12.04 -13.07 18.04
CA MET A 167 -12.85 -13.42 16.88
C MET A 167 -13.16 -12.20 16.02
N MET A 168 -13.53 -11.07 16.64
CA MET A 168 -13.76 -9.81 15.94
C MET A 168 -12.49 -9.31 15.28
N HIS A 169 -11.33 -9.47 15.92
CA HIS A 169 -10.03 -9.13 15.33
C HIS A 169 -9.80 -9.91 14.03
N VAL A 170 -10.02 -11.22 14.01
CA VAL A 170 -9.90 -12.04 12.79
C VAL A 170 -10.84 -11.57 11.69
N ILE A 171 -12.13 -11.30 12.03
CA ILE A 171 -13.12 -10.83 11.05
C ILE A 171 -12.71 -9.48 10.46
N ILE A 172 -12.28 -8.53 11.28
CA ILE A 172 -11.84 -7.21 10.82
C ILE A 172 -10.60 -7.35 9.94
N THR A 173 -9.62 -8.16 10.35
CA THR A 173 -8.38 -8.36 9.58
C THR A 173 -8.64 -9.01 8.23
N ALA A 174 -9.56 -9.98 8.16
CA ALA A 174 -10.01 -10.54 6.88
C ALA A 174 -10.73 -9.49 6.01
N GLY A 175 -11.55 -8.65 6.64
CA GLY A 175 -12.19 -7.52 5.96
C GLY A 175 -11.19 -6.49 5.41
N ILE A 176 -10.10 -6.20 6.15
CA ILE A 176 -8.99 -5.34 5.69
C ILE A 176 -8.32 -5.95 4.46
N LEU A 177 -8.01 -7.25 4.48
CA LEU A 177 -7.40 -7.93 3.33
C LEU A 177 -8.28 -7.79 2.07
N LEU A 178 -9.58 -8.05 2.19
CA LEU A 178 -10.52 -7.91 1.06
C LEU A 178 -10.63 -6.46 0.60
N LEU A 179 -10.75 -5.51 1.52
CA LEU A 179 -10.87 -4.08 1.21
C LEU A 179 -9.66 -3.58 0.42
N PHE A 180 -8.45 -3.86 0.88
CA PHE A 180 -7.23 -3.41 0.20
C PHE A 180 -6.93 -4.20 -1.08
N SER A 181 -7.44 -5.42 -1.21
CA SER A 181 -7.46 -6.13 -2.50
C SER A 181 -8.30 -5.38 -3.55
N ILE A 182 -9.45 -4.83 -3.14
CA ILE A 182 -10.29 -4.03 -4.04
C ILE A 182 -9.67 -2.65 -4.30
N PHE A 183 -9.05 -2.02 -3.28
CA PHE A 183 -8.28 -0.77 -3.48
C PHE A 183 -7.16 -0.97 -4.49
N THR A 184 -6.42 -2.09 -4.45
CA THR A 184 -5.38 -2.41 -5.44
C THR A 184 -5.91 -2.40 -6.87
N ILE A 185 -7.11 -2.95 -7.12
CA ILE A 185 -7.75 -2.91 -8.44
C ILE A 185 -8.10 -1.47 -8.82
N TYR A 186 -8.74 -0.74 -7.91
CA TYR A 186 -9.17 0.65 -8.10
C TYR A 186 -7.97 1.57 -8.39
N ASP A 187 -6.94 1.53 -7.55
CA ASP A 187 -5.77 2.40 -7.67
C ASP A 187 -4.93 2.06 -8.90
N THR A 188 -4.71 0.78 -9.18
CA THR A 188 -4.01 0.35 -10.39
C THR A 188 -4.72 0.84 -11.66
N GLN A 189 -6.06 0.74 -11.72
CA GLN A 189 -6.81 1.22 -12.87
C GLN A 189 -6.75 2.74 -12.99
N ASN A 190 -6.87 3.48 -11.89
CA ASN A 190 -6.74 4.93 -11.88
C ASN A 190 -5.34 5.38 -12.35
N ILE A 191 -4.28 4.64 -11.99
CA ILE A 191 -2.91 4.90 -12.47
C ILE A 191 -2.82 4.69 -13.97
N ALA A 192 -3.37 3.57 -14.46
CA ALA A 192 -3.39 3.25 -15.89
C ALA A 192 -4.18 4.30 -16.70
N ASN A 193 -5.25 4.83 -16.13
CA ASN A 193 -6.11 5.84 -16.74
C ASN A 193 -5.59 7.29 -16.55
N GLY A 194 -4.41 7.48 -15.92
CA GLY A 194 -3.80 8.80 -15.75
C GLY A 194 -4.49 9.70 -14.73
N ALA A 195 -5.18 9.13 -13.74
CA ALA A 195 -5.88 9.90 -12.70
C ALA A 195 -4.96 10.50 -11.63
N TYR A 196 -3.67 10.09 -11.62
CA TYR A 196 -2.67 10.61 -10.69
C TYR A 196 -1.77 11.66 -11.34
N ASP A 197 -1.49 12.75 -10.61
CA ASP A 197 -0.63 13.84 -11.09
C ASP A 197 0.87 13.50 -10.95
N SER A 198 1.23 12.58 -10.06
CA SER A 198 2.62 12.28 -9.71
C SER A 198 2.83 10.77 -9.53
N PRO A 199 3.93 10.20 -10.07
CA PRO A 199 4.30 8.81 -9.80
C PRO A 199 4.54 8.53 -8.31
N VAL A 200 4.91 9.55 -7.51
CA VAL A 200 5.07 9.43 -6.06
C VAL A 200 3.72 9.24 -5.38
N ASP A 201 2.70 10.05 -5.73
CA ASP A 201 1.35 9.92 -5.17
C ASP A 201 0.73 8.55 -5.52
N ALA A 202 0.93 8.11 -6.75
CA ALA A 202 0.52 6.79 -7.22
C ALA A 202 1.24 5.65 -6.47
N ALA A 203 2.55 5.79 -6.25
CA ALA A 203 3.34 4.79 -5.52
C ALA A 203 2.94 4.70 -4.05
N ILE A 204 2.56 5.81 -3.41
CA ILE A 204 2.06 5.82 -2.02
C ILE A 204 0.75 5.04 -1.92
N SER A 205 -0.21 5.26 -2.83
CA SER A 205 -1.48 4.52 -2.83
C SER A 205 -1.24 3.01 -2.93
N LEU A 206 -0.48 2.56 -3.93
CA LEU A 206 -0.15 1.15 -4.10
C LEU A 206 0.68 0.59 -2.93
N TYR A 207 1.56 1.39 -2.34
CA TYR A 207 2.33 0.99 -1.16
C TYR A 207 1.43 0.76 0.06
N LEU A 208 0.47 1.64 0.30
CA LEU A 208 -0.50 1.48 1.38
C LEU A 208 -1.39 0.25 1.17
N ASP A 209 -1.82 -0.01 -0.06
CA ASP A 209 -2.57 -1.22 -0.38
C ASP A 209 -1.77 -2.48 -0.06
N PHE A 210 -0.52 -2.54 -0.57
CA PHE A 210 0.38 -3.66 -0.32
C PHE A 210 0.65 -3.85 1.18
N LEU A 211 0.99 -2.77 1.90
CA LEU A 211 1.31 -2.79 3.32
C LEU A 211 0.13 -3.33 4.15
N ASN A 212 -1.10 -2.87 3.85
CA ASN A 212 -2.29 -3.30 4.57
C ASN A 212 -2.65 -4.77 4.25
N MET A 213 -2.52 -5.20 2.99
CA MET A 213 -2.69 -6.61 2.62
C MET A 213 -1.63 -7.49 3.31
N PHE A 214 -0.38 -7.06 3.30
CA PHE A 214 0.73 -7.78 3.94
C PHE A 214 0.52 -7.92 5.45
N THR A 215 0.18 -6.83 6.12
CA THR A 215 -0.06 -6.85 7.57
C THR A 215 -1.27 -7.68 7.94
N ALA A 216 -2.33 -7.66 7.13
CA ALA A 216 -3.50 -8.50 7.32
C ALA A 216 -3.16 -9.99 7.15
N LEU A 217 -2.49 -10.36 6.07
CA LEU A 217 -2.03 -11.74 5.86
C LEU A 217 -1.06 -12.20 6.94
N LEU A 218 -0.13 -11.34 7.34
CA LEU A 218 0.82 -11.62 8.40
C LEU A 218 0.14 -11.95 9.73
N GLN A 219 -0.89 -11.18 10.10
CA GLN A 219 -1.68 -11.40 11.31
C GLN A 219 -2.53 -12.67 11.20
N LEU A 220 -3.23 -12.89 10.09
CA LEU A 220 -4.06 -14.08 9.89
C LEU A 220 -3.21 -15.36 9.92
N LEU A 221 -2.10 -15.39 9.19
CA LEU A 221 -1.20 -16.54 9.18
C LEU A 221 -0.52 -16.75 10.53
N GLY A 222 -0.21 -15.67 11.27
CA GLY A 222 0.35 -15.75 12.62
C GLY A 222 -0.63 -16.35 13.63
N ILE A 223 -1.92 -16.06 13.50
CA ILE A 223 -2.97 -16.62 14.35
C ILE A 223 -3.17 -18.12 14.05
N PHE A 224 -3.32 -18.47 12.77
CA PHE A 224 -3.60 -19.85 12.37
C PHE A 224 -2.36 -20.76 12.38
N GLY A 225 -1.14 -20.21 12.27
CA GLY A 225 0.10 -20.98 12.33
C GLY A 225 0.60 -21.29 13.73
N SER A 226 -0.07 -20.84 14.77
CA SER A 226 0.26 -21.13 16.18
C SER A 226 -0.41 -22.39 16.72
N ASP A 227 -1.25 -23.05 15.92
CA ASP A 227 -2.02 -24.24 16.36
C ASP A 227 -1.34 -25.59 15.96
N ASP A 228 -0.16 -25.55 15.32
CA ASP A 228 0.66 -26.71 14.98
C ASP A 228 1.94 -26.77 15.87
#